data_3e60f5183bad6b75e9b6e2c094a46cc8
#
_entry.id   3e60f5183bad6b75e9b6e2c094a46cc8
#
_cell.length_a   1.000
_cell.length_b   1.000
_cell.length_c   1.000
_cell.angle_alpha   90.00
_cell.angle_beta   90.00
_cell.angle_gamma   90.00
#
_symmetry.space_group_name_H-M   'P 1'
#
loop_
_entity.id
_entity.type
_entity.pdbx_description
1 polymer ?
#
loop_
_entity_poly.entity_id
_entity_poly.type
_entity_poly.pdbx_seq_one_letter_code
_entity_poly.pdbx_strand_id
1 'polypeptide(L)'
;ATLNNAVVRQGDFTFGPVSLQVNAGERIGITGPNGAGKTTLLRILLGHNAPDEGTATLGANVAIGEIDQARGQFNGPEKLTDRFEHLVPDMSIADIRTLLAKFGLRADHVGRPSAELSPGERTRAGMALLQARGVNVLVLDEPTNHLDLPAIEQLESALDSYDGTVLLVTHDRRMLDNVRTDRHWHVENGH
;
A
#
# COMPACT_ATOMS: atom_id res chain seq x y z
N ALA A 1 8.70 -0.59 12.01
CA ALA A 1 9.76 -1.49 11.53
C ALA A 1 11.13 -0.85 11.76
N THR A 2 12.14 -1.66 12.06
CA THR A 2 13.51 -1.17 12.28
C THR A 2 14.51 -2.11 11.63
N LEU A 3 15.46 -1.55 10.89
CA LEU A 3 16.64 -2.22 10.38
C LEU A 3 17.88 -1.69 11.10
N ASN A 4 18.79 -2.57 11.55
CA ASN A 4 20.08 -2.19 12.14
C ASN A 4 21.19 -2.92 11.40
N ASN A 5 22.04 -2.18 10.68
CA ASN A 5 23.15 -2.69 9.88
C ASN A 5 22.75 -3.91 9.03
N ALA A 6 21.53 -3.88 8.48
CA ALA A 6 20.99 -4.99 7.71
C ALA A 6 21.70 -5.10 6.36
N VAL A 7 22.14 -6.32 6.03
CA VAL A 7 22.79 -6.66 4.76
C VAL A 7 22.03 -7.84 4.14
N VAL A 8 21.76 -7.77 2.84
CA VAL A 8 21.18 -8.89 2.07
C VAL A 8 22.05 -9.17 0.85
N ARG A 9 22.39 -10.44 0.63
CA ARG A 9 23.18 -10.90 -0.51
C ARG A 9 22.32 -11.76 -1.43
N GLN A 10 22.29 -11.39 -2.70
CA GLN A 10 21.56 -12.12 -3.74
C GLN A 10 22.47 -12.32 -4.97
N GLY A 11 23.17 -13.45 -5.03
CA GLY A 11 24.22 -13.67 -6.04
C GLY A 11 25.31 -12.62 -5.93
N ASP A 12 25.58 -11.91 -7.02
CA ASP A 12 26.59 -10.82 -7.06
C ASP A 12 26.10 -9.49 -6.51
N PHE A 13 24.78 -9.37 -6.20
CA PHE A 13 24.20 -8.14 -5.67
C PHE A 13 24.20 -8.15 -4.14
N THR A 14 24.70 -7.07 -3.55
CA THR A 14 24.66 -6.85 -2.10
C THR A 14 23.87 -5.57 -1.81
N PHE A 15 22.91 -5.67 -0.92
CA PHE A 15 22.16 -4.54 -0.37
C PHE A 15 22.57 -4.29 1.07
N GLY A 16 22.86 -3.05 1.41
CA GLY A 16 23.30 -2.64 2.76
C GLY A 16 24.82 -2.52 2.89
N PRO A 17 25.35 -2.28 4.12
CA PRO A 17 24.59 -2.21 5.39
C PRO A 17 23.65 -1.00 5.46
N VAL A 18 22.45 -1.21 5.94
CA VAL A 18 21.44 -0.16 6.09
C VAL A 18 20.82 -0.15 7.49
N SER A 19 20.65 1.04 8.06
CA SER A 19 19.96 1.26 9.33
C SER A 19 18.86 2.27 9.13
N LEU A 20 17.60 1.83 9.26
CA LEU A 20 16.41 2.62 9.02
C LEU A 20 15.35 2.31 10.08
N GLN A 21 14.48 3.29 10.33
CA GLN A 21 13.33 3.13 11.19
C GLN A 21 12.09 3.71 10.51
N VAL A 22 10.99 2.95 10.56
CA VAL A 22 9.64 3.35 10.14
C VAL A 22 8.77 3.40 11.37
N ASN A 23 8.19 4.56 11.67
CA ASN A 23 7.25 4.74 12.78
C ASN A 23 5.81 4.59 12.29
N ALA A 24 4.89 4.33 13.23
CA ALA A 24 3.47 4.25 12.91
C ALA A 24 2.96 5.61 12.38
N GLY A 25 2.18 5.56 11.30
CA GLY A 25 1.60 6.74 10.67
C GLY A 25 2.55 7.50 9.72
N GLU A 26 3.83 7.13 9.63
CA GLU A 26 4.75 7.78 8.69
C GLU A 26 4.43 7.41 7.23
N ARG A 27 4.60 8.39 6.35
CA ARG A 27 4.52 8.24 4.89
C ARG A 27 5.89 8.38 4.28
N ILE A 28 6.43 7.30 3.72
CA ILE A 28 7.80 7.25 3.22
C ILE A 28 7.79 7.01 1.72
N GLY A 29 8.35 7.96 0.97
CA GLY A 29 8.64 7.83 -0.44
C GLY A 29 9.98 7.14 -0.65
N ILE A 30 10.02 6.12 -1.50
CA ILE A 30 11.22 5.35 -1.83
C ILE A 30 11.47 5.49 -3.32
N THR A 31 12.60 6.06 -3.68
CA THR A 31 13.02 6.31 -5.06
C THR A 31 14.33 5.60 -5.39
N GLY A 32 14.68 5.57 -6.65
CA GLY A 32 15.97 5.02 -7.12
C GLY A 32 15.82 4.22 -8.41
N PRO A 33 16.90 3.98 -9.14
CA PRO A 33 16.90 3.28 -10.43
C PRO A 33 16.37 1.83 -10.30
N ASN A 34 16.00 1.25 -11.43
CA ASN A 34 15.63 -0.17 -11.47
C ASN A 34 16.83 -1.04 -11.10
N GLY A 35 16.60 -2.07 -10.27
CA GLY A 35 17.66 -2.93 -9.76
C GLY A 35 18.48 -2.36 -8.61
N ALA A 36 18.20 -1.13 -8.13
CA ALA A 36 18.93 -0.51 -7.01
C ALA A 36 18.73 -1.22 -5.66
N GLY A 37 17.71 -2.07 -5.51
CA GLY A 37 17.43 -2.76 -4.25
C GLY A 37 16.15 -2.31 -3.53
N LYS A 38 15.30 -1.48 -4.16
CA LYS A 38 14.04 -0.99 -3.53
C LYS A 38 13.14 -2.15 -3.06
N THR A 39 12.91 -3.14 -3.89
CA THR A 39 12.12 -4.34 -3.54
C THR A 39 12.80 -5.16 -2.45
N THR A 40 14.14 -5.25 -2.45
CA THR A 40 14.90 -5.92 -1.38
C THR A 40 14.72 -5.19 -0.06
N LEU A 41 14.83 -3.86 -0.05
CA LEU A 41 14.55 -3.01 1.13
C LEU A 41 13.14 -3.26 1.68
N LEU A 42 12.11 -3.23 0.82
CA LEU A 42 10.73 -3.51 1.24
C LEU A 42 10.61 -4.90 1.87
N ARG A 43 11.15 -5.94 1.22
CA ARG A 43 11.05 -7.32 1.72
C ARG A 43 11.65 -7.50 3.10
N ILE A 44 12.82 -6.91 3.38
CA ILE A 44 13.43 -7.00 4.71
C ILE A 44 12.68 -6.14 5.74
N LEU A 45 12.19 -4.94 5.38
CA LEU A 45 11.39 -4.08 6.26
C LEU A 45 10.08 -4.74 6.68
N LEU A 46 9.44 -5.49 5.75
CA LEU A 46 8.17 -6.16 5.98
C LEU A 46 8.33 -7.57 6.59
N GLY A 47 9.57 -7.99 6.86
CA GLY A 47 9.85 -9.30 7.45
C GLY A 47 9.63 -10.49 6.50
N HIS A 48 9.51 -10.25 5.18
CA HIS A 48 9.38 -11.32 4.18
C HIS A 48 10.70 -12.06 3.99
N ASN A 49 11.83 -11.37 4.20
CA ASN A 49 13.16 -11.94 4.16
C ASN A 49 13.93 -11.54 5.42
N ALA A 50 14.70 -12.46 5.99
CA ALA A 50 15.69 -12.12 6.99
C ALA A 50 16.95 -11.53 6.33
N PRO A 51 17.62 -10.53 6.93
CA PRO A 51 18.92 -10.08 6.46
C PRO A 51 19.99 -11.15 6.73
N ASP A 52 21.03 -11.21 5.90
CA ASP A 52 22.21 -12.09 6.10
C ASP A 52 23.08 -11.61 7.25
N GLU A 53 23.14 -10.27 7.44
CA GLU A 53 23.85 -9.63 8.57
C GLU A 53 22.97 -8.51 9.14
N GLY A 54 23.22 -8.18 10.40
CA GLY A 54 22.40 -7.17 11.12
C GLY A 54 21.07 -7.73 11.60
N THR A 55 20.10 -6.85 11.81
CA THR A 55 18.77 -7.24 12.29
C THR A 55 17.66 -6.48 11.56
N ALA A 56 16.54 -7.17 11.37
CA ALA A 56 15.28 -6.57 10.95
C ALA A 56 14.20 -6.91 11.98
N THR A 57 13.51 -5.91 12.49
CA THR A 57 12.46 -6.09 13.50
C THR A 57 11.16 -5.43 13.04
N LEU A 58 10.09 -6.21 13.02
CA LEU A 58 8.73 -5.74 12.75
C LEU A 58 7.95 -5.65 14.06
N GLY A 59 7.16 -4.60 14.23
CA GLY A 59 6.30 -4.45 15.42
C GLY A 59 5.26 -5.56 15.54
N ALA A 60 4.88 -5.91 16.76
CA ALA A 60 3.98 -7.04 17.04
C ALA A 60 2.58 -6.91 16.41
N ASN A 61 2.09 -5.68 16.21
CA ASN A 61 0.74 -5.41 15.70
C ASN A 61 0.76 -4.84 14.27
N VAL A 62 1.77 -5.17 13.47
CA VAL A 62 1.85 -4.71 12.08
C VAL A 62 1.01 -5.62 11.19
N ALA A 63 0.01 -5.03 10.55
CA ALA A 63 -0.81 -5.65 9.51
C ALA A 63 -0.52 -4.97 8.17
N ILE A 64 0.11 -5.72 7.26
CA ILE A 64 0.56 -5.23 5.96
C ILE A 64 -0.52 -5.49 4.91
N GLY A 65 -0.74 -4.53 4.01
CA GLY A 65 -1.62 -4.69 2.87
C GLY A 65 -1.04 -4.12 1.58
N GLU A 66 -1.38 -4.78 0.47
CA GLU A 66 -1.02 -4.38 -0.89
C GLU A 66 -2.28 -3.98 -1.67
N ILE A 67 -2.26 -2.80 -2.28
CA ILE A 67 -3.44 -2.25 -2.96
C ILE A 67 -3.87 -3.08 -4.18
N ASP A 68 -2.93 -3.63 -4.92
CA ASP A 68 -3.22 -4.44 -6.11
C ASP A 68 -3.99 -5.71 -5.77
N GLN A 69 -3.61 -6.36 -4.68
CA GLN A 69 -4.27 -7.55 -4.19
C GLN A 69 -5.69 -7.23 -3.68
N ALA A 70 -5.85 -6.09 -3.00
CA ALA A 70 -7.14 -5.66 -2.48
C ALA A 70 -8.13 -5.26 -3.60
N ARG A 71 -7.68 -4.46 -4.58
CA ARG A 71 -8.52 -4.05 -5.72
C ARG A 71 -8.94 -5.23 -6.60
N GLY A 72 -8.10 -6.27 -6.69
CA GLY A 72 -8.40 -7.51 -7.40
C GLY A 72 -9.60 -8.29 -6.84
N GLN A 73 -10.03 -8.01 -5.60
CA GLN A 73 -11.21 -8.62 -4.99
C GLN A 73 -12.53 -8.13 -5.61
N PHE A 74 -12.53 -7.01 -6.33
CA PHE A 74 -13.72 -6.33 -6.86
C PHE A 74 -13.84 -6.47 -8.38
N ASN A 75 -13.81 -7.72 -8.89
CA ASN A 75 -13.92 -8.05 -10.33
C ASN A 75 -15.15 -8.91 -10.66
N GLY A 76 -16.04 -9.15 -9.69
CA GLY A 76 -17.16 -10.07 -9.81
C GLY A 76 -18.51 -9.40 -10.13
N PRO A 77 -19.53 -10.22 -10.42
CA PRO A 77 -20.89 -9.74 -10.71
C PRO A 77 -21.67 -9.31 -9.45
N GLU A 78 -21.14 -9.60 -8.26
CA GLU A 78 -21.79 -9.23 -7.00
C GLU A 78 -21.81 -7.71 -6.83
N LYS A 79 -22.86 -7.19 -6.18
CA LYS A 79 -22.89 -5.77 -5.80
C LYS A 79 -21.72 -5.46 -4.87
N LEU A 80 -21.22 -4.23 -4.94
CA LEU A 80 -20.08 -3.80 -4.13
C LEU A 80 -20.29 -4.06 -2.62
N THR A 81 -21.48 -3.73 -2.09
CA THR A 81 -21.80 -3.99 -0.68
C THR A 81 -21.81 -5.47 -0.34
N ASP A 82 -22.44 -6.32 -1.17
CA ASP A 82 -22.56 -7.74 -0.92
C ASP A 82 -21.18 -8.40 -0.97
N ARG A 83 -20.36 -8.00 -1.95
CA ARG A 83 -18.97 -8.46 -2.03
C ARG A 83 -18.16 -8.03 -0.83
N PHE A 84 -18.34 -6.79 -0.37
CA PHE A 84 -17.65 -6.27 0.79
C PHE A 84 -18.04 -7.02 2.07
N GLU A 85 -19.32 -7.30 2.26
CA GLU A 85 -19.86 -8.10 3.38
C GLU A 85 -19.23 -9.51 3.43
N HIS A 86 -19.10 -10.17 2.27
CA HIS A 86 -18.40 -11.47 2.19
C HIS A 86 -16.93 -11.37 2.60
N LEU A 87 -16.26 -10.26 2.31
CA LEU A 87 -14.83 -10.06 2.60
C LEU A 87 -14.54 -9.65 4.05
N VAL A 88 -15.53 -9.07 4.74
CA VAL A 88 -15.46 -8.59 6.14
C VAL A 88 -16.77 -8.91 6.88
N PRO A 89 -17.06 -10.19 7.15
CA PRO A 89 -18.35 -10.65 7.66
C PRO A 89 -18.69 -10.12 9.06
N ASP A 90 -17.69 -9.68 9.81
CA ASP A 90 -17.88 -9.14 11.17
C ASP A 90 -18.30 -7.66 11.18
N MET A 91 -18.35 -7.01 9.99
CA MET A 91 -18.74 -5.60 9.89
C MET A 91 -20.21 -5.46 9.49
N SER A 92 -20.96 -4.56 10.16
CA SER A 92 -22.33 -4.30 9.78
C SER A 92 -22.45 -3.61 8.42
N ILE A 93 -23.57 -3.82 7.70
CA ILE A 93 -23.84 -3.16 6.41
C ILE A 93 -23.81 -1.63 6.55
N ALA A 94 -24.23 -1.08 7.70
CA ALA A 94 -24.20 0.34 7.97
C ALA A 94 -22.76 0.87 8.07
N ASP A 95 -21.90 0.13 8.76
CA ASP A 95 -20.47 0.48 8.89
C ASP A 95 -19.74 0.32 7.55
N ILE A 96 -20.05 -0.73 6.77
CA ILE A 96 -19.53 -0.91 5.41
C ILE A 96 -19.86 0.30 4.54
N ARG A 97 -21.12 0.74 4.53
CA ARG A 97 -21.55 1.91 3.74
C ARG A 97 -20.87 3.21 4.20
N THR A 98 -20.72 3.38 5.50
CA THR A 98 -20.01 4.52 6.10
C THR A 98 -18.54 4.54 5.68
N LEU A 99 -17.89 3.38 5.74
CA LEU A 99 -16.51 3.23 5.33
C LEU A 99 -16.33 3.46 3.82
N LEU A 100 -17.18 2.87 2.99
CA LEU A 100 -17.16 3.09 1.54
C LEU A 100 -17.35 4.58 1.19
N ALA A 101 -18.26 5.28 1.91
CA ALA A 101 -18.48 6.71 1.73
C ALA A 101 -17.25 7.55 2.12
N LYS A 102 -16.50 7.16 3.16
CA LYS A 102 -15.22 7.78 3.53
C LYS A 102 -14.23 7.77 2.35
N PHE A 103 -14.22 6.69 1.56
CA PHE A 103 -13.41 6.58 0.35
C PHE A 103 -14.14 7.06 -0.92
N GLY A 104 -15.20 7.88 -0.78
CA GLY A 104 -15.92 8.49 -1.90
C GLY A 104 -16.81 7.55 -2.70
N LEU A 105 -17.09 6.33 -2.21
CA LEU A 105 -18.00 5.36 -2.81
C LEU A 105 -19.38 5.51 -2.18
N ARG A 106 -20.25 6.31 -2.80
CA ARG A 106 -21.59 6.69 -2.29
C ARG A 106 -22.68 5.75 -2.79
N ALA A 107 -23.95 6.13 -2.59
CA ALA A 107 -25.12 5.31 -2.85
C ALA A 107 -25.24 4.78 -4.29
N ASP A 108 -24.78 5.55 -5.27
CA ASP A 108 -24.74 5.17 -6.68
C ASP A 108 -23.70 4.09 -7.02
N HIS A 109 -22.69 3.90 -6.19
CA HIS A 109 -21.64 2.89 -6.35
C HIS A 109 -21.97 1.59 -5.64
N VAL A 110 -22.53 1.68 -4.41
CA VAL A 110 -22.67 0.52 -3.51
C VAL A 110 -23.63 -0.56 -4.03
N GLY A 111 -24.60 -0.16 -4.86
CA GLY A 111 -25.58 -1.07 -5.48
C GLY A 111 -25.16 -1.65 -6.83
N ARG A 112 -24.02 -1.23 -7.40
CA ARG A 112 -23.54 -1.69 -8.71
C ARG A 112 -22.73 -2.97 -8.58
N PRO A 113 -22.72 -3.84 -9.59
CA PRO A 113 -21.78 -4.94 -9.70
C PRO A 113 -20.32 -4.44 -9.57
N SER A 114 -19.51 -5.12 -8.78
CA SER A 114 -18.10 -4.70 -8.57
C SER A 114 -17.28 -4.73 -9.86
N ALA A 115 -17.64 -5.56 -10.84
CA ALA A 115 -17.02 -5.58 -12.16
C ALA A 115 -17.24 -4.29 -12.98
N GLU A 116 -18.31 -3.53 -12.69
CA GLU A 116 -18.65 -2.27 -13.38
C GLU A 116 -17.96 -1.04 -12.77
N LEU A 117 -17.23 -1.22 -11.68
CA LEU A 117 -16.46 -0.14 -11.08
C LEU A 117 -15.30 0.26 -12.01
N SER A 118 -15.07 1.56 -12.15
CA SER A 118 -13.87 2.07 -12.82
C SER A 118 -12.59 1.61 -12.10
N PRO A 119 -11.42 1.65 -12.75
CA PRO A 119 -10.15 1.33 -12.09
C PRO A 119 -9.92 2.11 -10.79
N GLY A 120 -10.22 3.42 -10.77
CA GLY A 120 -10.11 4.25 -9.59
C GLY A 120 -11.13 3.93 -8.50
N GLU A 121 -12.40 3.62 -8.86
CA GLU A 121 -13.41 3.17 -7.92
C GLU A 121 -13.01 1.84 -7.26
N ARG A 122 -12.43 0.91 -8.03
CA ARG A 122 -11.87 -0.35 -7.49
C ARG A 122 -10.70 -0.11 -6.54
N THR A 123 -9.84 0.85 -6.87
CA THR A 123 -8.74 1.25 -5.97
C THR A 123 -9.29 1.76 -4.65
N ARG A 124 -10.29 2.65 -4.67
CA ARG A 124 -10.94 3.16 -3.45
C ARG A 124 -11.65 2.06 -2.65
N ALA A 125 -12.31 1.11 -3.31
CA ALA A 125 -12.90 -0.06 -2.66
C ALA A 125 -11.81 -0.95 -2.01
N GLY A 126 -10.68 -1.15 -2.68
CA GLY A 126 -9.52 -1.85 -2.15
C GLY A 126 -8.95 -1.16 -0.90
N MET A 127 -8.81 0.15 -0.92
CA MET A 127 -8.36 0.93 0.25
C MET A 127 -9.32 0.80 1.44
N ALA A 128 -10.63 0.90 1.18
CA ALA A 128 -11.65 0.67 2.20
C ALA A 128 -11.57 -0.75 2.80
N LEU A 129 -11.36 -1.77 1.95
CA LEU A 129 -11.19 -3.16 2.38
C LEU A 129 -9.95 -3.33 3.26
N LEU A 130 -8.82 -2.75 2.88
CA LEU A 130 -7.59 -2.81 3.68
C LEU A 130 -7.80 -2.15 5.06
N GLN A 131 -8.48 -1.00 5.10
CA GLN A 131 -8.82 -0.35 6.37
C GLN A 131 -9.78 -1.21 7.21
N ALA A 132 -10.82 -1.82 6.61
CA ALA A 132 -11.75 -2.72 7.30
C ALA A 132 -11.05 -3.93 7.93
N ARG A 133 -9.99 -4.43 7.29
CA ARG A 133 -9.17 -5.55 7.78
C ARG A 133 -8.12 -5.13 8.81
N GLY A 134 -8.12 -3.87 9.25
CA GLY A 134 -7.15 -3.37 10.23
C GLY A 134 -5.72 -3.26 9.69
N VAL A 135 -5.56 -3.20 8.36
CA VAL A 135 -4.25 -2.93 7.75
C VAL A 135 -3.76 -1.58 8.22
N ASN A 136 -2.55 -1.53 8.79
CA ASN A 136 -1.94 -0.32 9.33
C ASN A 136 -0.60 0.03 8.67
N VAL A 137 -0.11 -0.82 7.76
CA VAL A 137 1.01 -0.53 6.86
C VAL A 137 0.60 -0.85 5.43
N LEU A 138 0.48 0.18 4.61
CA LEU A 138 0.16 0.07 3.20
C LEU A 138 1.43 0.13 2.37
N VAL A 139 1.59 -0.83 1.49
CA VAL A 139 2.71 -0.92 0.54
C VAL A 139 2.20 -0.68 -0.86
N LEU A 140 2.84 0.25 -1.55
CA LEU A 140 2.59 0.61 -2.94
C LEU A 140 3.92 0.51 -3.70
N ASP A 141 4.03 -0.45 -4.59
CA ASP A 141 5.22 -0.61 -5.45
C ASP A 141 4.84 -0.25 -6.89
N GLU A 142 5.31 0.94 -7.34
CA GLU A 142 5.01 1.53 -8.64
C GLU A 142 3.50 1.56 -8.97
N PRO A 143 2.66 2.13 -8.08
CA PRO A 143 1.20 1.99 -8.19
C PRO A 143 0.57 2.75 -9.36
N THR A 144 1.31 3.67 -9.99
CA THR A 144 0.88 4.44 -11.17
C THR A 144 1.01 3.65 -12.48
N ASN A 145 1.75 2.54 -12.47
CA ASN A 145 1.88 1.70 -13.66
C ASN A 145 0.51 1.21 -14.13
N HIS A 146 0.22 1.41 -15.42
CA HIS A 146 -1.04 1.01 -16.06
C HIS A 146 -2.29 1.76 -15.57
N LEU A 147 -2.14 2.87 -14.85
CA LEU A 147 -3.25 3.76 -14.49
C LEU A 147 -3.27 4.98 -15.40
N ASP A 148 -4.46 5.41 -15.79
CA ASP A 148 -4.68 6.71 -16.42
C ASP A 148 -4.68 7.83 -15.37
N LEU A 149 -4.56 9.07 -15.82
CA LEU A 149 -4.49 10.23 -14.92
C LEU A 149 -5.66 10.32 -13.93
N PRO A 150 -6.93 10.11 -14.34
CA PRO A 150 -8.06 10.09 -13.39
C PRO A 150 -7.94 9.01 -12.32
N ALA A 151 -7.41 7.83 -12.64
CA ALA A 151 -7.21 6.75 -11.67
C ALA A 151 -6.07 7.07 -10.68
N ILE A 152 -5.02 7.74 -11.14
CA ILE A 152 -3.92 8.23 -10.29
C ILE A 152 -4.45 9.26 -9.29
N GLU A 153 -5.23 10.26 -9.74
CA GLU A 153 -5.84 11.28 -8.87
C GLU A 153 -6.79 10.65 -7.82
N GLN A 154 -7.51 9.59 -8.20
CA GLN A 154 -8.37 8.86 -7.27
C GLN A 154 -7.56 8.05 -6.25
N LEU A 155 -6.42 7.47 -6.63
CA LEU A 155 -5.49 6.81 -5.71
C LEU A 155 -4.88 7.82 -4.72
N GLU A 156 -4.40 8.95 -5.20
CA GLU A 156 -3.87 10.05 -4.37
C GLU A 156 -4.91 10.51 -3.34
N SER A 157 -6.16 10.76 -3.77
CA SER A 157 -7.27 11.13 -2.88
C SER A 157 -7.62 10.03 -1.86
N ALA A 158 -7.55 8.75 -2.26
CA ALA A 158 -7.78 7.64 -1.35
C ALA A 158 -6.69 7.52 -0.29
N LEU A 159 -5.43 7.77 -0.69
CA LEU A 159 -4.30 7.80 0.24
C LEU A 159 -4.41 8.93 1.27
N ASP A 160 -4.94 10.08 0.90
CA ASP A 160 -5.21 11.18 1.86
C ASP A 160 -6.19 10.77 2.96
N SER A 161 -7.11 9.85 2.65
CA SER A 161 -8.10 9.33 3.61
C SER A 161 -7.59 8.15 4.45
N TYR A 162 -6.37 7.68 4.21
CA TYR A 162 -5.79 6.55 4.92
C TYR A 162 -4.90 7.03 6.07
N ASP A 163 -5.20 6.59 7.29
CA ASP A 163 -4.55 7.05 8.53
C ASP A 163 -3.33 6.19 8.95
N GLY A 164 -3.01 5.13 8.19
CA GLY A 164 -1.90 4.21 8.48
C GLY A 164 -0.56 4.65 7.91
N THR A 165 0.46 3.85 8.17
CA THR A 165 1.79 3.99 7.58
C THR A 165 1.75 3.68 6.08
N VAL A 166 2.43 4.46 5.26
CA VAL A 166 2.51 4.28 3.80
C VAL A 166 3.97 4.14 3.39
N LEU A 167 4.28 3.05 2.69
CA LEU A 167 5.55 2.84 1.99
C LEU A 167 5.28 2.91 0.48
N LEU A 168 5.72 3.99 -0.16
CA LEU A 168 5.46 4.27 -1.56
C LEU A 168 6.76 4.19 -2.36
N VAL A 169 6.90 3.16 -3.18
CA VAL A 169 7.96 3.08 -4.18
C VAL A 169 7.43 3.65 -5.49
N THR A 170 8.05 4.71 -5.99
CA THR A 170 7.66 5.30 -7.27
C THR A 170 8.79 6.18 -7.83
N HIS A 171 8.79 6.37 -9.16
CA HIS A 171 9.59 7.41 -9.81
C HIS A 171 8.74 8.65 -10.14
N ASP A 172 7.45 8.61 -9.92
CA ASP A 172 6.55 9.72 -10.18
C ASP A 172 6.68 10.78 -9.09
N ARG A 173 7.37 11.88 -9.41
CA ARG A 173 7.57 13.02 -8.49
C ARG A 173 6.26 13.68 -8.09
N ARG A 174 5.30 13.78 -9.03
CA ARG A 174 3.99 14.36 -8.77
C ARG A 174 3.25 13.56 -7.68
N MET A 175 3.29 12.24 -7.78
CA MET A 175 2.66 11.37 -6.77
C MET A 175 3.33 11.52 -5.40
N LEU A 176 4.66 11.63 -5.35
CA LEU A 176 5.39 11.85 -4.08
C LEU A 176 4.96 13.16 -3.40
N ASP A 177 4.81 14.24 -4.19
CA ASP A 177 4.40 15.56 -3.69
C ASP A 177 2.92 15.53 -3.23
N ASN A 178 2.03 14.90 -4.00
CA ASN A 178 0.59 14.85 -3.72
C ASN A 178 0.26 13.96 -2.52
N VAL A 179 0.97 12.85 -2.33
CA VAL A 179 0.77 11.91 -1.20
C VAL A 179 1.30 12.46 0.13
N ARG A 180 1.96 13.63 0.13
CA ARG A 180 2.52 14.29 1.33
C ARG A 180 3.41 13.35 2.13
N THR A 181 4.47 12.86 1.49
CA THR A 181 5.44 11.99 2.16
C THR A 181 6.24 12.76 3.21
N ASP A 182 6.36 12.19 4.41
CA ASP A 182 7.10 12.79 5.55
C ASP A 182 8.61 12.65 5.36
N ARG A 183 9.02 11.55 4.71
CA ARG A 183 10.44 11.23 4.48
C ARG A 183 10.63 10.64 3.09
N HIS A 184 11.81 10.90 2.52
CA HIS A 184 12.23 10.34 1.24
C HIS A 184 13.50 9.52 1.43
N TRP A 185 13.49 8.30 0.91
CA TRP A 185 14.65 7.44 0.81
C TRP A 185 15.05 7.30 -0.65
N HIS A 186 16.31 7.53 -0.93
CA HIS A 186 16.86 7.26 -2.24
C HIS A 186 17.74 6.03 -2.16
N VAL A 187 17.39 5.00 -2.94
CA VAL A 187 18.12 3.74 -3.00
C VAL A 187 18.95 3.71 -4.28
N GLU A 188 20.25 3.61 -4.13
CA GLU A 188 21.18 3.54 -5.26
C GLU A 188 22.28 2.53 -4.96
N ASN A 189 22.60 1.65 -5.95
CA ASN A 189 23.68 0.65 -5.84
C ASN A 189 23.65 -0.21 -4.56
N GLY A 190 22.46 -0.55 -4.06
CA GLY A 190 22.30 -1.37 -2.87
C GLY A 190 22.39 -0.60 -1.53
N HIS A 191 22.31 0.72 -1.56
CA HIS A 191 22.38 1.55 -0.35
C HIS A 191 21.25 2.56 -0.27
#